data_cacf7679ca72c1c088b1df9a4e0d11e5
#
_entry.id   cacf7679ca72c1c088b1df9a4e0d11e5
#
_cell.length_a   1.000
_cell.length_b   1.000
_cell.length_c   1.000
_cell.angle_alpha   90.00
_cell.angle_beta   90.00
_cell.angle_gamma   90.00
#
_symmetry.space_group_name_H-M   'P 1'
#
loop_
_entity.id
_entity.type
_entity.pdbx_description
1 polymer ?
#
loop_
_entity_poly.entity_id
_entity_poly.type
_entity_poly.pdbx_seq_one_letter_code
_entity_poly.pdbx_strand_id
1 'polypeptide(L)'
;MEVLLVELIPTLQKQIKKEIFPTYSYLRIYEKGATLPKHIDRISCEFSTTLNLGGDEWPIFLQDKSKTHKIILSPGDMLIYKGNLLKHWRNKFNGDVCYQVFFHYNFLDKDPKKNNLYDTRSHLGLPSDLAKGIILNTHRKGEK
;
A
#
# COMPACT_ATOMS: atom_id res chain seq x y z
N MET A 1 2.97 0.74 -11.61
CA MET A 1 2.28 0.86 -10.29
C MET A 1 2.30 2.31 -9.82
N GLU A 2 3.42 3.02 -9.91
CA GLU A 2 3.62 4.38 -9.40
C GLU A 2 2.74 5.42 -10.12
N VAL A 3 2.49 5.25 -11.41
CA VAL A 3 1.55 6.10 -12.15
C VAL A 3 0.15 6.00 -11.54
N LEU A 4 -0.35 4.79 -11.31
CA LEU A 4 -1.65 4.59 -10.65
C LEU A 4 -1.68 5.12 -9.21
N LEU A 5 -0.57 5.00 -8.48
CA LEU A 5 -0.46 5.56 -7.13
C LEU A 5 -0.74 7.07 -7.12
N VAL A 6 -0.25 7.79 -8.13
CA VAL A 6 -0.46 9.25 -8.26
C VAL A 6 -1.83 9.57 -8.86
N GLU A 7 -2.23 8.89 -9.93
CA GLU A 7 -3.49 9.12 -10.63
C GLU A 7 -4.74 8.86 -9.76
N LEU A 8 -4.63 7.98 -8.77
CA LEU A 8 -5.73 7.68 -7.85
C LEU A 8 -5.97 8.77 -6.78
N ILE A 9 -5.01 9.67 -6.55
CA ILE A 9 -5.10 10.68 -5.48
C ILE A 9 -6.37 11.52 -5.56
N PRO A 10 -6.77 12.12 -6.69
CA PRO A 10 -7.98 12.94 -6.75
C PRO A 10 -9.24 12.15 -6.40
N THR A 11 -9.33 10.90 -6.87
CA THR A 11 -10.46 10.01 -6.58
C THR A 11 -10.53 9.66 -5.09
N LEU A 12 -9.38 9.31 -4.50
CA LEU A 12 -9.30 8.98 -3.07
C LEU A 12 -9.62 10.20 -2.20
N GLN A 13 -9.06 11.37 -2.50
CA GLN A 13 -9.33 12.62 -1.76
C GLN A 13 -10.82 12.99 -1.77
N LYS A 14 -11.50 12.79 -2.91
CA LYS A 14 -12.94 12.99 -3.02
C LYS A 14 -13.73 12.07 -2.09
N GLN A 15 -13.32 10.81 -1.95
CA GLN A 15 -13.99 9.83 -1.09
C GLN A 15 -13.74 10.10 0.40
N ILE A 16 -12.49 10.39 0.77
CA ILE A 16 -12.11 10.56 2.18
C ILE A 16 -12.26 11.99 2.68
N LYS A 17 -12.49 12.96 1.78
CA LYS A 17 -12.63 14.41 2.06
C LYS A 17 -11.41 14.98 2.82
N LYS A 18 -10.22 14.52 2.48
CA LYS A 18 -8.94 14.98 3.04
C LYS A 18 -7.85 14.94 1.99
N GLU A 19 -6.87 15.84 2.13
CA GLU A 19 -5.67 15.82 1.31
C GLU A 19 -4.72 14.71 1.75
N ILE A 20 -4.20 13.99 0.76
CA ILE A 20 -3.25 12.90 0.95
C ILE A 20 -2.08 13.05 -0.01
N PHE A 21 -0.97 12.43 0.34
CA PHE A 21 0.18 12.29 -0.53
C PHE A 21 0.63 10.81 -0.61
N PRO A 22 1.25 10.41 -1.73
CA PRO A 22 1.65 9.04 -1.95
C PRO A 22 2.90 8.68 -1.15
N THR A 23 2.93 7.48 -0.59
CA THR A 23 4.12 6.93 0.06
C THR A 23 4.77 5.85 -0.79
N TYR A 24 4.08 4.75 -1.06
CA TYR A 24 4.58 3.70 -1.93
C TYR A 24 3.47 2.79 -2.45
N SER A 25 3.81 1.99 -3.44
CA SER A 25 2.97 0.94 -3.99
C SER A 25 3.75 -0.35 -4.23
N TYR A 26 3.05 -1.46 -4.25
CA TYR A 26 3.60 -2.74 -4.68
C TYR A 26 2.50 -3.68 -5.17
N LEU A 27 2.90 -4.64 -6.01
CA LEU A 27 2.06 -5.74 -6.47
C LEU A 27 2.52 -7.02 -5.78
N ARG A 28 1.56 -7.86 -5.42
CA ARG A 28 1.82 -9.23 -4.98
C ARG A 28 0.99 -10.23 -5.74
N ILE A 29 1.62 -11.33 -6.04
CA ILE A 29 0.99 -12.56 -6.51
C ILE A 29 1.01 -13.52 -5.33
N TYR A 30 -0.16 -13.99 -4.94
CA TYR A 30 -0.31 -14.95 -3.86
C TYR A 30 -0.71 -16.30 -4.44
N GLU A 31 -0.07 -17.32 -3.94
CA GLU A 31 -0.30 -18.72 -4.32
C GLU A 31 -0.95 -19.48 -3.17
N LYS A 32 -1.44 -20.67 -3.46
CA LYS A 32 -2.07 -21.56 -2.50
C LYS A 32 -1.24 -21.73 -1.24
N GLY A 33 -1.89 -21.61 -0.10
CA GLY A 33 -1.23 -21.68 1.20
C GLY A 33 -0.76 -20.34 1.75
N ALA A 34 -0.75 -19.25 0.97
CA ALA A 34 -0.41 -17.93 1.44
C ALA A 34 -1.29 -17.51 2.63
N THR A 35 -0.73 -16.73 3.54
CA THR A 35 -1.43 -16.12 4.67
C THR A 35 -0.99 -14.68 4.83
N LEU A 36 -1.87 -13.85 5.36
CA LEU A 36 -1.50 -12.52 5.85
C LEU A 36 -1.82 -12.49 7.35
N PRO A 37 -0.81 -12.58 8.23
CA PRO A 37 -1.03 -12.55 9.68
C PRO A 37 -1.76 -11.28 10.10
N LYS A 38 -2.52 -11.34 11.18
CA LYS A 38 -3.24 -10.19 11.73
C LYS A 38 -2.27 -9.14 12.23
N HIS A 39 -2.34 -7.94 11.65
CA HIS A 39 -1.42 -6.82 11.94
C HIS A 39 -2.11 -5.48 11.73
N ILE A 40 -1.42 -4.42 12.07
CA ILE A 40 -1.64 -3.05 11.62
C ILE A 40 -0.44 -2.65 10.76
N ASP A 41 -0.65 -1.76 9.82
CA ASP A 41 0.42 -1.24 8.98
C ASP A 41 1.32 -0.26 9.74
N ARG A 42 2.49 0.01 9.16
CA ARG A 42 3.42 1.02 9.67
C ARG A 42 2.92 2.45 9.40
N ILE A 43 3.59 3.43 9.97
CA ILE A 43 3.21 4.85 9.92
C ILE A 43 3.11 5.42 8.48
N SER A 44 3.85 4.86 7.52
CA SER A 44 3.77 5.25 6.10
C SER A 44 2.50 4.78 5.38
N CYS A 45 1.56 4.16 6.11
CA CYS A 45 0.33 3.56 5.60
C CYS A 45 -0.87 4.04 6.42
N GLU A 46 -0.94 5.36 6.71
CA GLU A 46 -2.12 5.90 7.39
C GLU A 46 -3.39 5.61 6.63
N PHE A 47 -3.27 5.63 5.31
CA PHE A 47 -4.34 5.35 4.39
C PHE A 47 -3.87 4.27 3.39
N SER A 48 -4.40 3.09 3.55
CA SER A 48 -4.06 1.93 2.73
C SER A 48 -5.17 1.58 1.77
N THR A 49 -4.81 1.12 0.59
CA THR A 49 -5.73 0.51 -0.34
C THR A 49 -5.25 -0.88 -0.72
N THR A 50 -6.20 -1.78 -1.01
CA THR A 50 -5.93 -3.05 -1.68
C THR A 50 -6.88 -3.17 -2.86
N LEU A 51 -6.30 -3.30 -4.05
CA LEU A 51 -6.99 -3.46 -5.32
C LEU A 51 -6.86 -4.92 -5.78
N ASN A 52 -7.99 -5.58 -6.01
CA ASN A 52 -7.99 -6.92 -6.59
C ASN A 52 -7.86 -6.83 -8.13
N LEU A 53 -6.81 -7.42 -8.69
CA LEU A 53 -6.63 -7.50 -10.15
C LEU A 53 -7.20 -8.78 -10.76
N GLY A 54 -7.54 -9.78 -9.93
CA GLY A 54 -8.07 -11.05 -10.39
C GLY A 54 -7.47 -12.27 -9.69
N GLY A 55 -7.76 -13.43 -10.23
CA GLY A 55 -7.47 -14.72 -9.62
C GLY A 55 -8.61 -15.19 -8.74
N ASP A 56 -8.32 -16.15 -7.87
CA ASP A 56 -9.32 -16.73 -6.98
C ASP A 56 -9.69 -15.81 -5.82
N GLU A 57 -10.90 -15.96 -5.33
CA GLU A 57 -11.41 -15.20 -4.20
C GLU A 57 -10.59 -15.42 -2.93
N TRP A 58 -10.12 -14.34 -2.34
CA TRP A 58 -9.39 -14.37 -1.07
C TRP A 58 -9.82 -13.21 -0.16
N PRO A 59 -10.76 -13.45 0.77
CA PRO A 59 -11.30 -12.41 1.62
C PRO A 59 -10.24 -11.73 2.48
N ILE A 60 -10.39 -10.41 2.66
CA ILE A 60 -9.67 -9.66 3.68
C ILE A 60 -10.59 -9.44 4.88
N PHE A 61 -10.02 -9.52 6.08
CA PHE A 61 -10.71 -9.25 7.32
C PHE A 61 -10.17 -7.95 7.93
N LEU A 62 -11.09 -7.09 8.35
CA LEU A 62 -10.77 -5.88 9.10
C LEU A 62 -11.47 -5.92 10.45
N GLN A 63 -10.77 -5.48 11.50
CA GLN A 63 -11.34 -5.36 12.84
C GLN A 63 -11.43 -3.88 13.23
N ASP A 64 -12.67 -3.43 13.47
CA ASP A 64 -12.96 -2.15 14.09
C ASP A 64 -13.52 -2.40 15.50
N LYS A 65 -12.79 -1.93 16.52
CA LYS A 65 -13.09 -2.21 17.94
C LYS A 65 -13.24 -3.72 18.18
N SER A 66 -14.46 -4.19 18.52
CA SER A 66 -14.78 -5.61 18.72
C SER A 66 -15.35 -6.30 17.49
N LYS A 67 -15.71 -5.55 16.44
CA LYS A 67 -16.40 -6.11 15.27
C LYS A 67 -15.39 -6.46 14.17
N THR A 68 -15.53 -7.66 13.65
CA THR A 68 -14.76 -8.13 12.49
C THR A 68 -15.64 -8.10 11.24
N HIS A 69 -15.10 -7.53 10.18
CA HIS A 69 -15.72 -7.47 8.85
C HIS A 69 -14.95 -8.37 7.91
N LYS A 70 -15.66 -9.31 7.27
CA LYS A 70 -15.15 -10.09 6.14
C LYS A 70 -15.51 -9.36 4.86
N ILE A 71 -14.53 -9.04 4.03
CA ILE A 71 -14.70 -8.28 2.79
C ILE A 71 -14.17 -9.11 1.64
N ILE A 72 -14.98 -9.28 0.63
CA ILE A 72 -14.65 -9.94 -0.65
C ILE A 72 -14.56 -8.84 -1.70
N LEU A 73 -13.52 -8.87 -2.50
CA LEU A 73 -13.28 -7.93 -3.59
C LEU A 73 -13.34 -8.68 -4.91
N SER A 74 -14.22 -8.25 -5.80
CA SER A 74 -14.20 -8.69 -7.20
C SER A 74 -13.01 -8.07 -7.95
N PRO A 75 -12.58 -8.62 -9.10
CA PRO A 75 -11.58 -7.97 -9.93
C PRO A 75 -11.97 -6.53 -10.28
N GLY A 76 -11.07 -5.59 -10.03
CA GLY A 76 -11.30 -4.15 -10.18
C GLY A 76 -11.83 -3.44 -8.92
N ASP A 77 -12.30 -4.17 -7.91
CA ASP A 77 -12.70 -3.57 -6.63
C ASP A 77 -11.49 -3.15 -5.81
N MET A 78 -11.59 -1.99 -5.19
CA MET A 78 -10.57 -1.45 -4.30
C MET A 78 -11.16 -1.15 -2.92
N LEU A 79 -10.59 -1.78 -1.90
CA LEU A 79 -10.89 -1.47 -0.51
C LEU A 79 -9.96 -0.34 -0.04
N ILE A 80 -10.53 0.61 0.68
CA ILE A 80 -9.85 1.76 1.27
C ILE A 80 -10.03 1.70 2.79
N TYR A 81 -8.93 1.79 3.55
CA TYR A 81 -8.98 1.70 5.01
C TYR A 81 -7.80 2.41 5.69
N LYS A 82 -7.94 2.66 7.00
CA LYS A 82 -6.84 3.21 7.81
C LYS A 82 -5.92 2.08 8.24
N GLY A 83 -4.86 1.82 7.45
CA GLY A 83 -3.98 0.67 7.63
C GLY A 83 -3.24 0.66 8.96
N ASN A 84 -2.79 1.83 9.43
CA ASN A 84 -2.08 2.00 10.69
C ASN A 84 -2.97 1.94 11.95
N LEU A 85 -4.31 1.87 11.80
CA LEU A 85 -5.24 1.84 12.92
C LEU A 85 -6.06 0.55 12.98
N LEU A 86 -6.49 0.02 11.82
CA LEU A 86 -7.36 -1.13 11.75
C LEU A 86 -6.54 -2.41 11.64
N LYS A 87 -6.72 -3.32 12.60
CA LYS A 87 -6.14 -4.66 12.47
C LYS A 87 -6.77 -5.35 11.28
N HIS A 88 -5.92 -5.90 10.41
CA HIS A 88 -6.36 -6.59 9.22
C HIS A 88 -5.52 -7.83 8.94
N TRP A 89 -6.12 -8.81 8.23
CA TRP A 89 -5.49 -10.09 7.93
C TRP A 89 -6.22 -10.80 6.80
N ARG A 90 -5.60 -11.84 6.30
CA ARG A 90 -6.22 -12.85 5.43
C ARG A 90 -5.88 -14.24 5.96
N ASN A 91 -6.90 -15.11 6.05
CA ASN A 91 -6.70 -16.49 6.42
C ASN A 91 -5.94 -17.25 5.32
N LYS A 92 -5.59 -18.52 5.58
CA LYS A 92 -4.91 -19.34 4.58
C LYS A 92 -5.66 -19.33 3.26
N PHE A 93 -4.95 -19.03 2.18
CA PHE A 93 -5.47 -19.03 0.83
C PHE A 93 -5.62 -20.45 0.31
N ASN A 94 -6.81 -20.81 -0.15
CA ASN A 94 -7.11 -22.15 -0.66
C ASN A 94 -7.25 -22.19 -2.20
N GLY A 95 -7.31 -21.02 -2.86
CA GLY A 95 -7.28 -20.91 -4.32
C GLY A 95 -5.89 -21.15 -4.88
N ASP A 96 -5.75 -21.09 -6.19
CA ASP A 96 -4.48 -21.32 -6.87
C ASP A 96 -3.65 -20.03 -6.96
N VAL A 97 -4.27 -18.91 -7.39
CA VAL A 97 -3.57 -17.63 -7.52
C VAL A 97 -4.48 -16.43 -7.26
N CYS A 98 -3.93 -15.38 -6.63
CA CYS A 98 -4.62 -14.11 -6.40
C CYS A 98 -3.65 -12.94 -6.64
N TYR A 99 -4.06 -11.96 -7.46
CA TYR A 99 -3.27 -10.80 -7.83
C TYR A 99 -3.78 -9.56 -7.10
N GLN A 100 -2.93 -8.95 -6.29
CA GLN A 100 -3.29 -7.78 -5.49
C GLN A 100 -2.29 -6.65 -5.67
N VAL A 101 -2.81 -5.43 -5.76
CA VAL A 101 -2.01 -4.21 -5.73
C VAL A 101 -2.34 -3.41 -4.49
N PHE A 102 -1.31 -2.88 -3.87
CA PHE A 102 -1.41 -2.06 -2.67
C PHE A 102 -0.88 -0.66 -2.98
N PHE A 103 -1.65 0.35 -2.57
CA PHE A 103 -1.26 1.75 -2.62
C PHE A 103 -1.37 2.33 -1.23
N HIS A 104 -0.33 3.04 -0.81
CA HIS A 104 -0.26 3.63 0.52
C HIS A 104 -0.09 5.14 0.44
N TYR A 105 -0.76 5.82 1.35
CA TYR A 105 -0.80 7.27 1.43
C TYR A 105 -0.77 7.71 2.88
N ASN A 106 -0.30 8.92 3.11
CA ASN A 106 -0.46 9.61 4.38
C ASN A 106 -1.28 10.88 4.19
N PHE A 107 -1.90 11.36 5.25
CA PHE A 107 -2.55 12.66 5.26
C PHE A 107 -1.52 13.77 5.19
N LEU A 108 -1.83 14.80 4.42
CA LEU A 108 -0.97 15.98 4.33
C LEU A 108 -0.98 16.72 5.68
N ASP A 109 0.18 16.81 6.34
CA ASP A 109 0.37 17.62 7.52
C ASP A 109 0.73 19.06 7.12
N LYS A 110 0.27 20.03 7.88
CA LYS A 110 0.60 21.46 7.68
C LYS A 110 2.09 21.74 7.84
N ASP A 111 2.79 20.95 8.66
CA ASP A 111 4.23 20.99 8.78
C ASP A 111 4.87 20.06 7.71
N PRO A 112 5.50 20.62 6.66
CA PRO A 112 6.11 19.82 5.59
C PRO A 112 7.15 18.82 6.08
N LYS A 113 7.79 19.06 7.23
CA LYS A 113 8.81 18.16 7.79
C LYS A 113 8.22 16.83 8.29
N LYS A 114 6.92 16.77 8.51
CA LYS A 114 6.21 15.56 8.92
C LYS A 114 5.73 14.71 7.74
N ASN A 115 5.78 15.27 6.54
CA ASN A 115 5.35 14.57 5.33
C ASN A 115 6.49 13.69 4.81
N ASN A 116 6.32 12.38 4.89
CA ASN A 116 7.27 11.40 4.38
C ASN A 116 6.93 10.99 2.93
N LEU A 117 6.89 11.98 2.04
CA LEU A 117 6.63 11.78 0.63
C LEU A 117 7.50 10.64 0.08
N TYR A 118 6.87 9.74 -0.69
CA TYR A 118 7.49 8.54 -1.26
C TYR A 118 8.20 7.65 -0.22
N ASP A 119 7.74 7.67 1.04
CA ASP A 119 8.30 6.87 2.12
C ASP A 119 9.81 7.16 2.33
N THR A 120 10.16 8.46 2.30
CA THR A 120 11.53 8.98 2.39
C THR A 120 12.49 8.56 1.27
N ARG A 121 11.97 8.05 0.16
CA ARG A 121 12.76 7.75 -1.04
C ARG A 121 12.96 9.03 -1.86
N SER A 122 14.06 9.05 -2.63
CA SER A 122 14.34 10.16 -3.55
C SER A 122 13.35 10.23 -4.71
N HIS A 123 12.76 9.09 -5.08
CA HIS A 123 11.78 8.97 -6.16
C HIS A 123 10.97 7.68 -6.03
N LEU A 124 9.84 7.62 -6.72
CA LEU A 124 8.99 6.43 -6.77
C LEU A 124 9.66 5.27 -7.54
N GLY A 125 9.17 4.07 -7.30
CA GLY A 125 9.52 2.87 -8.06
C GLY A 125 10.74 2.11 -7.55
N LEU A 126 11.48 2.64 -6.58
CA LEU A 126 12.61 1.94 -5.99
C LEU A 126 12.33 1.53 -4.54
N PRO A 127 12.68 0.30 -4.14
CA PRO A 127 12.78 -0.06 -2.73
C PRO A 127 13.74 0.87 -1.99
N SER A 128 13.42 1.23 -0.75
CA SER A 128 14.19 2.21 0.03
C SER A 128 15.66 1.81 0.27
N ASP A 129 15.94 0.53 0.38
CA ASP A 129 17.27 -0.06 0.51
C ASP A 129 18.07 0.00 -0.79
N LEU A 130 17.43 -0.29 -1.93
CA LEU A 130 18.09 -0.18 -3.25
C LEU A 130 18.28 1.28 -3.67
N ALA A 131 17.39 2.18 -3.31
CA ALA A 131 17.54 3.60 -3.61
C ALA A 131 18.80 4.19 -2.97
N LYS A 132 19.13 3.81 -1.74
CA LYS A 132 20.37 4.22 -1.07
C LYS A 132 21.63 3.72 -1.79
N GLY A 133 21.63 2.47 -2.26
CA GLY A 133 22.74 1.89 -2.99
C GLY A 133 22.98 2.52 -4.37
N ILE A 134 21.91 2.87 -5.08
CA ILE A 134 22.01 3.51 -6.39
C ILE A 134 22.54 4.94 -6.29
N ILE A 135 22.13 5.71 -5.29
CA ILE A 135 22.63 7.06 -5.06
C ILE A 135 24.15 7.05 -4.78
N LEU A 136 24.61 6.10 -3.97
CA LEU A 136 26.03 5.95 -3.67
C LEU A 136 26.87 5.60 -4.92
N ASN A 137 26.33 4.83 -5.85
CA ASN A 137 27.03 4.43 -7.07
C ASN A 137 27.06 5.54 -8.14
N THR A 138 26.08 6.43 -8.18
CA THR A 138 26.09 7.56 -9.13
C THR A 138 27.12 8.62 -8.78
N HIS A 139 27.42 8.81 -7.49
CA HIS A 139 28.48 9.73 -7.06
C HIS A 139 29.90 9.19 -7.29
N ARG A 140 30.09 7.88 -7.44
CA ARG A 140 31.42 7.30 -7.74
C ARG A 140 31.81 7.33 -9.22
N LYS A 141 30.92 7.63 -10.15
CA LYS A 141 31.21 7.69 -11.59
C LYS A 141 31.58 9.08 -12.10
N GLY A 142 31.67 10.08 -11.24
CA GLY A 142 32.02 11.45 -11.59
C GLY A 142 33.47 11.86 -11.29
N GLU A 143 34.26 10.96 -10.71
CA GLU A 143 35.71 11.22 -10.48
C GLU A 143 36.56 10.32 -11.38
N LYS A 144 36.76 10.78 -12.61
CA LYS A 144 37.93 10.50 -13.45
C LYS A 144 38.19 11.67 -14.38
#